data_5e6feb50e9f90fa4e6d4b04ccaa73699
#
_entry.id   5e6feb50e9f90fa4e6d4b04ccaa73699
#
_cell.length_a   1.000
_cell.length_b   1.000
_cell.length_c   1.000
_cell.angle_alpha   90.00
_cell.angle_beta   90.00
_cell.angle_gamma   90.00
#
_symmetry.space_group_name_H-M   'P 1'
#
loop_
_entity.id
_entity.type
_entity.pdbx_description
1 polymer ?
#
loop_
_entity_poly.entity_id
_entity_poly.type
_entity_poly.pdbx_seq_one_letter_code
_entity_poly.pdbx_strand_id
1 'polypeptide(L)'
;EVTKTFTFAANSYLVNISYEITNNGNARWDAVPFAQLKRDSTLPPAADTSGFGMQPFLGAATTTTDDRFKKFSFADIADEPWKNTYQGGWIAMMQHYFLSAWIPDANQSHAYSTRQTQAGFNIAGFTSSPVIVDPGQTGSYSMNLYVGPKDQYTLAEISPHLELTVDYGWLWWIAQPLFWLLTKIQSFVGNWG
;
A
#
# COMPACT_ATOMS: atom_id res chain seq x y z
N GLU A 1 -1.31 20.02 21.23
CA GLU A 1 -2.51 19.22 20.91
C GLU A 1 -2.33 18.57 19.53
N VAL A 2 -2.79 17.30 19.39
CA VAL A 2 -2.73 16.59 18.10
C VAL A 2 -4.11 16.02 17.82
N THR A 3 -4.69 16.42 16.69
CA THR A 3 -5.97 15.89 16.21
C THR A 3 -5.71 14.98 15.01
N LYS A 4 -6.17 13.72 15.10
CA LYS A 4 -6.11 12.74 14.02
C LYS A 4 -7.51 12.57 13.42
N THR A 5 -7.62 12.79 12.11
CA THR A 5 -8.88 12.68 11.37
C THR A 5 -8.80 11.57 10.32
N PHE A 6 -9.85 10.76 10.25
CA PHE A 6 -10.04 9.76 9.19
C PHE A 6 -11.19 10.23 8.30
N THR A 7 -10.93 10.39 7.01
CA THR A 7 -11.93 10.80 6.03
C THR A 7 -12.24 9.64 5.10
N PHE A 8 -13.50 9.23 5.06
CA PHE A 8 -14.02 8.18 4.20
C PHE A 8 -14.89 8.81 3.12
N ALA A 9 -14.66 8.44 1.87
CA ALA A 9 -15.52 8.82 0.76
C ALA A 9 -16.50 7.69 0.40
N ALA A 10 -17.70 8.02 0.03
CA ALA A 10 -18.67 7.03 -0.45
C ALA A 10 -18.13 6.35 -1.71
N ASN A 11 -18.33 5.04 -1.81
CA ASN A 11 -17.89 4.20 -2.93
C ASN A 11 -16.37 4.20 -3.15
N SER A 12 -15.56 4.46 -2.13
CA SER A 12 -14.11 4.44 -2.18
C SER A 12 -13.53 3.55 -1.09
N TYR A 13 -12.49 2.79 -1.43
CA TYR A 13 -11.67 2.03 -0.49
C TYR A 13 -10.44 2.82 -0.02
N LEU A 14 -10.33 4.08 -0.44
CA LEU A 14 -9.27 4.98 -0.02
C LEU A 14 -9.71 5.77 1.21
N VAL A 15 -8.92 5.72 2.26
CA VAL A 15 -9.11 6.46 3.50
C VAL A 15 -8.04 7.52 3.60
N ASN A 16 -8.41 8.79 3.67
CA ASN A 16 -7.45 9.84 3.98
C ASN A 16 -7.28 9.95 5.50
N ILE A 17 -6.03 10.00 5.93
CA ILE A 17 -5.66 10.15 7.34
C ILE A 17 -4.84 11.41 7.48
N SER A 18 -5.37 12.38 8.22
CA SER A 18 -4.70 13.66 8.46
C SER A 18 -4.45 13.89 9.95
N TYR A 19 -3.37 14.58 10.21
CA TYR A 19 -2.98 15.06 11.54
C TYR A 19 -2.90 16.57 11.49
N GLU A 20 -3.53 17.23 12.45
CA GLU A 20 -3.36 18.64 12.74
C GLU A 20 -2.68 18.74 14.12
N ILE A 21 -1.56 19.46 14.14
CA ILE A 21 -0.71 19.56 15.33
C ILE A 21 -0.64 21.03 15.73
N THR A 22 -1.23 21.40 16.86
CA THR A 22 -1.14 22.76 17.43
C THR A 22 -0.16 22.74 18.59
N ASN A 23 0.91 23.50 18.47
CA ASN A 23 1.93 23.62 19.51
C ASN A 23 1.59 24.79 20.45
N ASN A 24 0.86 24.50 21.50
CA ASN A 24 0.53 25.47 22.58
C ASN A 24 1.63 25.60 23.63
N GLY A 25 2.76 24.90 23.46
CA GLY A 25 3.91 24.97 24.36
C GLY A 25 4.83 26.13 24.04
N ASN A 26 5.89 26.26 24.82
CA ASN A 26 6.95 27.28 24.68
C ASN A 26 8.26 26.73 24.08
N ALA A 27 8.28 25.44 23.72
CA ALA A 27 9.40 24.79 23.04
C ALA A 27 8.95 24.25 21.67
N ARG A 28 9.88 24.17 20.72
CA ARG A 28 9.67 23.53 19.43
C ARG A 28 9.24 22.08 19.63
N TRP A 29 8.21 21.68 18.92
CA TRP A 29 7.74 20.30 18.84
C TRP A 29 8.17 19.66 17.53
N ASP A 30 8.66 18.44 17.59
CA ASP A 30 8.99 17.65 16.40
C ASP A 30 8.56 16.20 16.59
N ALA A 31 8.07 15.60 15.53
CA ALA A 31 7.75 14.17 15.47
C ALA A 31 7.92 13.62 14.05
N VAL A 32 8.22 12.34 14.00
CA VAL A 32 8.41 11.63 12.75
C VAL A 32 7.16 10.79 12.47
N PRO A 33 6.37 11.16 11.45
CA PRO A 33 5.23 10.35 11.03
C PRO A 33 5.69 9.00 10.47
N PHE A 34 4.99 7.94 10.86
CA PHE A 34 5.20 6.62 10.28
C PHE A 34 3.88 5.87 10.15
N ALA A 35 3.84 4.91 9.24
CA ALA A 35 2.74 3.98 9.12
C ALA A 35 3.27 2.60 8.73
N GLN A 36 2.57 1.56 9.18
CA GLN A 36 2.97 0.18 8.89
C GLN A 36 1.76 -0.74 8.75
N LEU A 37 1.93 -1.77 7.93
CA LEU A 37 1.08 -2.93 7.83
C LEU A 37 1.76 -4.08 8.56
N LYS A 38 1.00 -4.83 9.33
CA LYS A 38 1.49 -5.98 10.10
C LYS A 38 0.67 -7.21 9.75
N ARG A 39 1.35 -8.31 9.42
CA ARG A 39 0.71 -9.57 9.09
C ARG A 39 1.56 -10.77 9.52
N ASP A 40 0.91 -11.87 9.89
CA ASP A 40 1.54 -13.18 10.01
C ASP A 40 1.81 -13.81 8.62
N SER A 41 2.45 -14.97 8.59
CA SER A 41 2.72 -15.73 7.36
C SER A 41 1.64 -16.77 7.05
N THR A 42 0.50 -16.76 7.77
CA THR A 42 -0.56 -17.75 7.60
C THR A 42 -1.21 -17.62 6.22
N LEU A 43 -1.30 -18.73 5.50
CA LEU A 43 -1.98 -18.79 4.21
C LEU A 43 -3.51 -18.71 4.43
N PRO A 44 -4.25 -18.03 3.53
CA PRO A 44 -5.70 -18.03 3.57
C PRO A 44 -6.26 -19.46 3.43
N PRO A 45 -7.38 -19.80 4.08
CA PRO A 45 -7.96 -21.15 4.02
C PRO A 45 -8.30 -21.65 2.61
N ALA A 46 -8.51 -20.73 1.65
CA ALA A 46 -8.81 -21.04 0.25
C ALA A 46 -7.56 -21.18 -0.64
N ALA A 47 -6.35 -21.08 -0.09
CA ALA A 47 -5.12 -21.36 -0.82
C ALA A 47 -4.92 -22.88 -0.98
N ASP A 48 -5.90 -23.54 -1.60
CA ASP A 48 -5.83 -24.98 -1.87
C ASP A 48 -4.72 -25.24 -2.89
N THR A 49 -3.67 -25.89 -2.45
CA THR A 49 -2.42 -26.12 -3.20
C THR A 49 -2.53 -27.31 -4.17
N SER A 50 -3.72 -27.90 -4.32
CA SER A 50 -3.95 -29.15 -5.03
C SER A 50 -4.28 -29.03 -6.52
N GLY A 51 -4.30 -27.79 -7.08
CA GLY A 51 -4.66 -27.57 -8.48
C GLY A 51 -3.48 -27.09 -9.35
N PHE A 52 -3.59 -27.31 -10.65
CA PHE A 52 -2.71 -26.75 -11.70
C PHE A 52 -2.72 -25.21 -11.78
N GLY A 53 -3.20 -24.53 -10.72
CA GLY A 53 -3.33 -23.09 -10.62
C GLY A 53 -2.06 -22.43 -10.09
N MET A 54 -1.69 -21.29 -10.68
CA MET A 54 -0.66 -20.42 -10.14
C MET A 54 -1.06 -19.94 -8.74
N GLN A 55 -0.21 -20.18 -7.76
CA GLN A 55 -0.44 -19.65 -6.42
C GLN A 55 -0.36 -18.12 -6.44
N PRO A 56 -1.37 -17.42 -5.89
CA PRO A 56 -1.32 -15.98 -5.82
C PRO A 56 -0.17 -15.52 -4.94
N PHE A 57 0.50 -14.45 -5.34
CA PHE A 57 1.56 -13.88 -4.55
C PHE A 57 1.01 -13.33 -3.22
N LEU A 58 1.60 -13.78 -2.13
CA LEU A 58 1.36 -13.28 -0.76
C LEU A 58 2.65 -12.69 -0.23
N GLY A 59 2.61 -11.43 0.18
CA GLY A 59 3.82 -10.73 0.65
C GLY A 59 3.65 -9.23 0.66
N ALA A 60 4.75 -8.52 0.72
CA ALA A 60 4.78 -7.08 0.55
C ALA A 60 5.19 -6.69 -0.86
N ALA A 61 4.80 -5.48 -1.27
CA ALA A 61 5.28 -4.87 -2.49
C ALA A 61 5.44 -3.36 -2.31
N THR A 62 6.30 -2.77 -3.13
CA THR A 62 6.53 -1.32 -3.14
C THR A 62 6.95 -0.87 -4.54
N THR A 63 6.82 0.42 -4.83
CA THR A 63 7.50 1.07 -5.95
C THR A 63 8.78 1.72 -5.46
N THR A 64 9.79 1.78 -6.30
CA THR A 64 11.05 2.49 -6.05
C THR A 64 11.42 3.34 -7.28
N THR A 65 12.45 4.17 -7.18
CA THR A 65 13.00 4.91 -8.32
C THR A 65 13.56 4.01 -9.41
N ASP A 66 14.13 2.86 -9.01
CA ASP A 66 14.82 1.93 -9.90
C ASP A 66 13.89 0.80 -10.39
N ASP A 67 12.99 0.36 -9.50
CA ASP A 67 12.01 -0.70 -9.77
C ASP A 67 10.59 -0.15 -9.67
N ARG A 68 9.86 -0.14 -10.76
CA ARG A 68 8.44 0.26 -10.76
C ARG A 68 7.57 -0.61 -9.86
N PHE A 69 8.00 -1.87 -9.65
CA PHE A 69 7.28 -2.83 -8.83
C PHE A 69 8.24 -3.86 -8.24
N LYS A 70 8.51 -3.74 -6.95
CA LYS A 70 9.37 -4.65 -6.19
C LYS A 70 8.53 -5.48 -5.23
N LYS A 71 8.63 -6.80 -5.33
CA LYS A 71 7.94 -7.76 -4.46
C LYS A 71 8.88 -8.29 -3.39
N PHE A 72 8.32 -8.61 -2.22
CA PHE A 72 9.00 -9.30 -1.12
C PHE A 72 8.10 -10.43 -0.64
N SER A 73 8.51 -11.68 -0.82
CA SER A 73 7.83 -12.80 -0.17
C SER A 73 8.01 -12.72 1.36
N PHE A 74 7.20 -13.43 2.12
CA PHE A 74 7.40 -13.48 3.58
C PHE A 74 8.74 -14.16 3.96
N ALA A 75 9.26 -15.06 3.11
CA ALA A 75 10.58 -15.62 3.27
C ALA A 75 11.66 -14.57 3.07
N ASP A 76 11.59 -13.76 2.00
CA ASP A 76 12.56 -12.68 1.78
C ASP A 76 12.56 -11.67 2.93
N ILE A 77 11.37 -11.32 3.48
CA ILE A 77 11.24 -10.41 4.62
C ILE A 77 11.86 -10.99 5.89
N ALA A 78 11.78 -12.34 6.06
CA ALA A 78 12.37 -13.02 7.21
C ALA A 78 13.87 -13.12 7.10
N ASP A 79 14.39 -13.38 5.90
CA ASP A 79 15.81 -13.60 5.64
C ASP A 79 16.60 -12.29 5.70
N GLU A 80 16.10 -11.22 5.07
CA GLU A 80 16.80 -9.94 5.00
C GLU A 80 15.85 -8.74 5.14
N PRO A 81 16.00 -7.90 6.19
CA PRO A 81 15.29 -6.64 6.29
C PRO A 81 15.70 -5.70 5.15
N TRP A 82 14.70 -5.17 4.44
CA TRP A 82 14.93 -4.21 3.37
C TRP A 82 14.58 -2.80 3.80
N LYS A 83 15.38 -1.83 3.35
CA LYS A 83 15.14 -0.40 3.54
C LYS A 83 15.64 0.39 2.34
N ASN A 84 14.84 1.36 1.90
CA ASN A 84 15.21 2.32 0.86
C ASN A 84 14.47 3.65 1.07
N THR A 85 15.04 4.75 0.55
CA THR A 85 14.46 6.09 0.67
C THR A 85 14.30 6.68 -0.72
N TYR A 86 13.09 7.13 -1.05
CA TYR A 86 12.76 7.76 -2.33
C TYR A 86 11.55 8.69 -2.17
N GLN A 87 11.34 9.54 -3.18
CA GLN A 87 10.25 10.50 -3.20
C GLN A 87 8.95 9.84 -3.62
N GLY A 88 7.85 10.15 -2.92
CA GLY A 88 6.54 9.59 -3.19
C GLY A 88 6.50 8.07 -3.03
N GLY A 89 5.70 7.41 -3.86
CA GLY A 89 5.56 5.96 -3.88
C GLY A 89 4.51 5.41 -2.91
N TRP A 90 4.56 4.12 -2.72
CA TRP A 90 3.65 3.38 -1.84
C TRP A 90 4.30 2.10 -1.33
N ILE A 91 3.76 1.55 -0.25
CA ILE A 91 4.11 0.23 0.27
C ILE A 91 2.86 -0.53 0.64
N ALA A 92 2.79 -1.81 0.26
CA ALA A 92 1.58 -2.61 0.34
C ALA A 92 1.83 -4.00 0.92
N MET A 93 0.77 -4.57 1.53
CA MET A 93 0.61 -6.01 1.79
C MET A 93 -0.40 -6.57 0.82
N MET A 94 0.02 -7.59 0.08
CA MET A 94 -0.75 -8.21 -0.99
C MET A 94 -1.39 -9.51 -0.53
N GLN A 95 -2.64 -9.70 -0.90
CA GLN A 95 -3.38 -10.96 -0.82
C GLN A 95 -3.85 -11.35 -2.23
N HIS A 96 -4.57 -12.47 -2.34
CA HIS A 96 -5.07 -12.93 -3.64
C HIS A 96 -5.94 -11.86 -4.32
N TYR A 97 -7.02 -11.44 -3.68
CA TYR A 97 -8.02 -10.52 -4.25
C TYR A 97 -7.97 -9.12 -3.65
N PHE A 98 -7.30 -8.95 -2.51
CA PHE A 98 -7.28 -7.71 -1.75
C PHE A 98 -5.89 -7.14 -1.59
N LEU A 99 -5.84 -5.85 -1.36
CA LEU A 99 -4.63 -5.07 -1.15
C LEU A 99 -4.84 -4.14 0.04
N SER A 100 -3.83 -4.02 0.88
CA SER A 100 -3.71 -2.91 1.81
C SER A 100 -2.44 -2.14 1.46
N ALA A 101 -2.56 -0.84 1.21
CA ALA A 101 -1.43 -0.02 0.78
C ALA A 101 -1.40 1.33 1.50
N TRP A 102 -0.23 1.70 2.00
CA TRP A 102 0.06 3.06 2.45
C TRP A 102 0.61 3.88 1.30
N ILE A 103 0.03 5.06 1.08
CA ILE A 103 0.40 6.02 0.05
C ILE A 103 0.64 7.36 0.75
N PRO A 104 1.89 7.70 1.11
CA PRO A 104 2.24 9.00 1.68
C PRO A 104 2.27 10.10 0.62
N ASP A 105 2.61 11.33 1.02
CA ASP A 105 2.71 12.48 0.11
C ASP A 105 3.72 12.24 -1.01
N ALA A 106 3.25 12.37 -2.25
CA ALA A 106 4.08 12.16 -3.45
C ALA A 106 5.23 13.17 -3.61
N ASN A 107 5.16 14.31 -2.94
CA ASN A 107 6.16 15.38 -3.05
C ASN A 107 7.25 15.31 -1.98
N GLN A 108 7.14 14.39 -1.03
CA GLN A 108 8.10 14.21 0.06
C GLN A 108 8.90 12.92 -0.10
N SER A 109 10.08 12.88 0.51
CA SER A 109 10.88 11.66 0.60
C SER A 109 10.47 10.83 1.83
N HIS A 110 10.35 9.54 1.61
CA HIS A 110 9.95 8.59 2.65
C HIS A 110 10.94 7.41 2.70
N ALA A 111 11.26 6.98 3.91
CA ALA A 111 12.06 5.77 4.12
C ALA A 111 11.12 4.57 4.25
N TYR A 112 11.08 3.74 3.23
CA TYR A 112 10.31 2.49 3.19
C TYR A 112 11.11 1.34 3.74
N SER A 113 10.43 0.40 4.39
CA SER A 113 11.10 -0.77 4.96
C SER A 113 10.18 -1.98 5.07
N THR A 114 10.80 -3.16 4.95
CA THR A 114 10.20 -4.44 5.32
C THR A 114 11.07 -5.13 6.35
N ARG A 115 10.47 -5.80 7.32
CA ARG A 115 11.17 -6.58 8.34
C ARG A 115 10.25 -7.60 8.97
N GLN A 116 10.81 -8.64 9.55
CA GLN A 116 10.07 -9.55 10.43
C GLN A 116 10.35 -9.23 11.90
N THR A 117 9.34 -9.34 12.75
CA THR A 117 9.49 -9.22 14.20
C THR A 117 9.97 -10.54 14.79
N GLN A 118 10.51 -10.52 16.02
CA GLN A 118 10.89 -11.74 16.76
C GLN A 118 9.71 -12.72 16.95
N ALA A 119 8.47 -12.22 16.96
CA ALA A 119 7.26 -13.02 17.05
C ALA A 119 6.77 -13.56 15.69
N GLY A 120 7.55 -13.43 14.61
CA GLY A 120 7.24 -13.96 13.28
C GLY A 120 6.25 -13.11 12.46
N PHE A 121 5.93 -11.88 12.88
CA PHE A 121 5.08 -10.99 12.09
C PHE A 121 5.88 -10.23 11.06
N ASN A 122 5.38 -10.20 9.83
CA ASN A 122 5.92 -9.40 8.75
C ASN A 122 5.39 -7.96 8.83
N ILE A 123 6.28 -7.01 8.76
CA ILE A 123 6.00 -5.57 8.79
C ILE A 123 6.43 -4.99 7.44
N ALA A 124 5.53 -4.21 6.83
CA ALA A 124 5.84 -3.35 5.70
C ALA A 124 5.33 -1.94 6.01
N GLY A 125 6.18 -0.95 5.89
CA GLY A 125 5.81 0.41 6.29
C GLY A 125 6.79 1.45 5.80
N PHE A 126 6.47 2.70 6.15
CA PHE A 126 7.32 3.85 5.82
C PHE A 126 7.44 4.80 7.01
N THR A 127 8.46 5.64 6.93
CA THR A 127 8.72 6.74 7.84
C THR A 127 8.94 7.99 7.01
N SER A 128 8.26 9.08 7.34
CA SER A 128 8.39 10.37 6.65
C SER A 128 9.43 11.27 7.28
N SER A 129 9.70 12.40 6.63
CA SER A 129 10.49 13.47 7.24
C SER A 129 9.81 14.01 8.50
N PRO A 130 10.56 14.52 9.48
CA PRO A 130 9.99 15.11 10.68
C PRO A 130 9.03 16.26 10.38
N VAL A 131 7.89 16.27 11.04
CA VAL A 131 7.00 17.44 11.12
C VAL A 131 7.45 18.29 12.30
N ILE A 132 7.75 19.54 12.01
CA ILE A 132 8.28 20.50 12.97
C ILE A 132 7.25 21.60 13.14
N VAL A 133 6.89 21.90 14.42
CA VAL A 133 5.91 22.92 14.75
C VAL A 133 6.49 23.82 15.84
N ASP A 134 6.75 25.07 15.48
CA ASP A 134 7.26 26.06 16.42
C ASP A 134 6.20 26.49 17.44
N PRO A 135 6.59 27.09 18.59
CA PRO A 135 5.65 27.55 19.59
C PRO A 135 4.58 28.49 19.00
N GLY A 136 3.31 28.24 19.34
CA GLY A 136 2.17 29.01 18.85
C GLY A 136 1.77 28.75 17.40
N GLN A 137 2.40 27.81 16.71
CA GLN A 137 2.09 27.45 15.33
C GLN A 137 1.26 26.16 15.22
N THR A 138 0.63 25.98 14.07
CA THR A 138 -0.05 24.74 13.70
C THR A 138 0.64 24.13 12.49
N GLY A 139 0.93 22.83 12.56
CA GLY A 139 1.45 22.03 11.47
C GLY A 139 0.45 20.96 11.06
N SER A 140 0.62 20.40 9.88
CA SER A 140 -0.23 19.30 9.38
C SER A 140 0.60 18.22 8.69
N TYR A 141 0.05 17.01 8.69
CA TYR A 141 0.58 15.88 7.93
C TYR A 141 -0.59 15.03 7.44
N SER A 142 -0.50 14.50 6.22
CA SER A 142 -1.53 13.60 5.69
C SER A 142 -0.92 12.44 4.92
N MET A 143 -1.65 11.33 4.89
CA MET A 143 -1.34 10.13 4.13
C MET A 143 -2.63 9.42 3.75
N ASN A 144 -2.56 8.55 2.75
CA ASN A 144 -3.69 7.75 2.33
C ASN A 144 -3.44 6.27 2.67
N LEU A 145 -4.51 5.58 3.06
CA LEU A 145 -4.55 4.14 3.22
C LEU A 145 -5.59 3.58 2.25
N TYR A 146 -5.17 2.73 1.33
CA TYR A 146 -6.07 1.93 0.54
C TYR A 146 -6.27 0.57 1.20
N VAL A 147 -7.53 0.13 1.35
CA VAL A 147 -7.88 -1.22 1.82
C VAL A 147 -9.06 -1.71 1.00
N GLY A 148 -8.80 -2.48 -0.04
CA GLY A 148 -9.85 -2.87 -0.96
C GLY A 148 -9.43 -3.96 -1.96
N PRO A 149 -10.33 -4.28 -2.90
CA PRO A 149 -10.07 -5.24 -3.96
C PRO A 149 -8.99 -4.72 -4.92
N LYS A 150 -8.31 -5.65 -5.57
CA LYS A 150 -7.32 -5.35 -6.61
C LYS A 150 -8.04 -5.02 -7.93
N ASP A 151 -8.63 -3.82 -7.99
CA ASP A 151 -9.19 -3.29 -9.22
C ASP A 151 -8.14 -2.45 -9.96
N GLN A 152 -7.73 -2.91 -11.15
CA GLN A 152 -6.64 -2.31 -11.91
C GLN A 152 -6.88 -0.84 -12.24
N TYR A 153 -8.11 -0.47 -12.60
CA TYR A 153 -8.43 0.89 -13.02
C TYR A 153 -8.43 1.83 -11.81
N THR A 154 -9.09 1.42 -10.73
CA THR A 154 -9.09 2.18 -9.47
C THR A 154 -7.68 2.38 -8.91
N LEU A 155 -6.85 1.34 -8.92
CA LEU A 155 -5.49 1.40 -8.39
C LEU A 155 -4.58 2.33 -9.20
N ALA A 156 -4.74 2.36 -10.54
CA ALA A 156 -3.99 3.25 -11.41
C ALA A 156 -4.30 4.75 -11.17
N GLU A 157 -5.52 5.07 -10.76
CA GLU A 157 -5.94 6.44 -10.42
C GLU A 157 -5.40 6.89 -9.05
N ILE A 158 -5.17 5.95 -8.13
CA ILE A 158 -4.75 6.26 -6.75
C ILE A 158 -3.26 6.59 -6.66
N SER A 159 -2.40 5.80 -7.31
CA SER A 159 -0.96 6.03 -7.28
C SER A 159 -0.27 5.34 -8.47
N PRO A 160 0.76 5.96 -9.06
CA PRO A 160 1.53 5.35 -10.14
C PRO A 160 2.06 3.95 -9.77
N HIS A 161 1.88 3.01 -10.68
CA HIS A 161 2.34 1.62 -10.55
C HIS A 161 1.65 0.77 -9.47
N LEU A 162 0.63 1.31 -8.76
CA LEU A 162 -0.15 0.54 -7.79
C LEU A 162 -0.99 -0.54 -8.48
N GLU A 163 -1.41 -0.30 -9.73
CA GLU A 163 -2.10 -1.26 -10.59
C GLU A 163 -1.28 -2.53 -10.89
N LEU A 164 0.05 -2.45 -10.80
CA LEU A 164 0.94 -3.61 -10.99
C LEU A 164 0.80 -4.66 -9.87
N THR A 165 0.11 -4.33 -8.78
CA THR A 165 -0.25 -5.30 -7.74
C THR A 165 -1.31 -6.30 -8.19
N VAL A 166 -2.01 -6.01 -9.30
CA VAL A 166 -2.90 -6.96 -9.98
C VAL A 166 -2.04 -7.96 -10.74
N ASP A 167 -1.88 -9.15 -10.17
CA ASP A 167 -1.00 -10.18 -10.73
C ASP A 167 -1.79 -11.08 -11.67
N TYR A 168 -1.57 -10.93 -12.97
CA TYR A 168 -2.11 -11.81 -14.00
C TYR A 168 -1.26 -13.08 -14.21
N GLY A 169 -0.23 -13.28 -13.42
CA GLY A 169 0.71 -14.37 -13.56
C GLY A 169 1.54 -14.30 -14.84
N TRP A 170 2.16 -15.42 -15.24
CA TRP A 170 3.01 -15.49 -16.41
C TRP A 170 2.26 -15.34 -17.76
N LEU A 171 0.94 -15.57 -17.76
CA LEU A 171 0.06 -15.39 -18.92
C LEU A 171 -0.51 -13.96 -19.06
N TRP A 172 0.09 -12.97 -18.39
CA TRP A 172 -0.38 -11.58 -18.37
C TRP A 172 -0.66 -11.02 -19.78
N TRP A 173 0.14 -11.40 -20.77
CA TRP A 173 0.04 -10.96 -22.15
C TRP A 173 -1.21 -11.50 -22.90
N ILE A 174 -1.81 -12.61 -22.43
CA ILE A 174 -3.11 -13.11 -22.90
C ILE A 174 -4.23 -12.60 -21.97
N ALA A 175 -4.02 -12.63 -20.67
CA ALA A 175 -5.03 -12.30 -19.67
C ALA A 175 -5.48 -10.83 -19.79
N GLN A 176 -4.56 -9.91 -20.02
CA GLN A 176 -4.86 -8.48 -20.12
C GLN A 176 -5.76 -8.14 -21.33
N PRO A 177 -5.46 -8.57 -22.57
CA PRO A 177 -6.37 -8.36 -23.70
C PRO A 177 -7.72 -9.03 -23.54
N LEU A 178 -7.77 -10.24 -22.95
CA LEU A 178 -9.03 -10.94 -22.69
C LEU A 178 -9.87 -10.20 -21.65
N PHE A 179 -9.27 -9.73 -20.58
CA PHE A 179 -9.97 -8.93 -19.57
C PHE A 179 -10.52 -7.63 -20.15
N TRP A 180 -9.74 -6.92 -20.98
CA TRP A 180 -10.20 -5.74 -21.70
C TRP A 180 -11.40 -6.06 -22.61
N LEU A 181 -11.34 -7.17 -23.36
CA LEU A 181 -12.44 -7.61 -24.22
C LEU A 181 -13.70 -7.91 -23.41
N LEU A 182 -13.56 -8.66 -22.31
CA LEU A 182 -14.67 -8.98 -21.39
C LEU A 182 -15.31 -7.71 -20.81
N THR A 183 -14.49 -6.74 -20.40
CA THR A 183 -14.96 -5.46 -19.89
C THR A 183 -15.76 -4.69 -20.96
N LYS A 184 -15.32 -4.73 -22.22
CA LYS A 184 -16.05 -4.13 -23.35
C LYS A 184 -17.38 -4.84 -23.62
N ILE A 185 -17.39 -6.17 -23.59
CA ILE A 185 -18.61 -6.97 -23.75
C ILE A 185 -19.58 -6.66 -22.60
N GLN A 186 -19.10 -6.65 -21.36
CA GLN A 186 -19.89 -6.33 -20.17
C GLN A 186 -20.53 -4.93 -20.27
N SER A 187 -19.80 -3.93 -20.74
CA SER A 187 -20.33 -2.57 -20.92
C SER A 187 -21.48 -2.50 -21.95
N PHE A 188 -21.55 -3.46 -22.88
CA PHE A 188 -22.60 -3.58 -23.89
C PHE A 188 -23.80 -4.39 -23.41
N VAL A 189 -23.53 -5.50 -22.72
CA VAL A 189 -24.54 -6.49 -22.30
C VAL A 189 -25.08 -6.18 -20.89
N GLY A 190 -24.32 -5.45 -20.07
CA GLY A 190 -24.69 -5.12 -18.68
C GLY A 190 -24.60 -6.30 -17.72
N ASN A 191 -24.01 -7.41 -18.15
CA ASN A 191 -23.88 -8.65 -17.35
C ASN A 191 -22.49 -9.26 -17.53
N TRP A 192 -22.00 -9.98 -16.54
CA TRP A 192 -20.71 -10.68 -16.54
C TRP A 192 -20.79 -12.16 -16.96
N GLY A 193 -21.98 -12.71 -17.15
CA GLY A 193 -22.20 -14.09 -17.54
C GLY A 193 -23.30 -14.29 -18.56
#